data_67beb77be8ee3aa7c1498fc5b4187881
#
_entry.id   67beb77be8ee3aa7c1498fc5b4187881
#
_cell.length_a   1.000
_cell.length_b   1.000
_cell.length_c   1.000
_cell.angle_alpha   90.00
_cell.angle_beta   90.00
_cell.angle_gamma   90.00
#
_symmetry.space_group_name_H-M   'P 1'
#
loop_
_entity.id
_entity.type
_entity.pdbx_description
1 polymer ?
#
loop_
_entity_poly.entity_id
_entity_poly.type
_entity_poly.pdbx_seq_one_letter_code
_entity_poly.pdbx_strand_id
1 'polypeptide(L)'
;MYAGLQAADGDYIATMDVDLQHPPALLPTMWNFLHEHREYDCVATRRISRTGEPKIRSFFAKLFYQLINDLSDTEIVDGAQDYRLMSRKMADAIVTDSEYNRFSKGIFSWVGFRTKWIPIENVERCAGTSKWSFWKLFRYSIEGILAYTTIPIYISSIIGLIMCGISFLALLFIVIRAMLFGDPVAGWPSLVSIITFLGGLILLCMGVMGLYIAKIYLETKHRQIYIVREER
;
A
#
# COMPACT_ATOMS: atom_id res chain seq x y z
N MET A 1 9.85 6.41 -12.87
CA MET A 1 8.60 6.16 -13.63
C MET A 1 7.78 7.42 -13.87
N TYR A 2 7.34 8.19 -12.85
CA TYR A 2 6.50 9.39 -13.02
C TYR A 2 7.11 10.41 -14.00
N ALA A 3 8.36 10.82 -13.83
CA ALA A 3 9.06 11.72 -14.74
C ALA A 3 9.11 11.19 -16.19
N GLY A 4 9.32 9.88 -16.36
CA GLY A 4 9.32 9.26 -17.69
C GLY A 4 7.94 9.25 -18.34
N LEU A 5 6.86 9.03 -17.57
CA LEU A 5 5.50 9.11 -18.08
C LEU A 5 5.15 10.53 -18.51
N GLN A 6 5.60 11.53 -17.75
CA GLN A 6 5.36 12.94 -18.05
C GLN A 6 6.13 13.44 -19.29
N ALA A 7 7.32 12.91 -19.53
CA ALA A 7 8.17 13.26 -20.67
C ALA A 7 7.88 12.43 -21.94
N ALA A 8 7.05 11.41 -21.84
CA ALA A 8 6.74 10.55 -23.00
C ALA A 8 5.68 11.18 -23.89
N ASP A 9 5.90 11.22 -25.23
CA ASP A 9 5.01 11.88 -26.21
C ASP A 9 4.23 10.91 -27.13
N GLY A 10 4.52 9.59 -27.06
CA GLY A 10 3.87 8.59 -27.92
C GLY A 10 2.38 8.39 -27.63
N ASP A 11 1.60 7.91 -28.61
CA ASP A 11 0.18 7.53 -28.44
C ASP A 11 0.02 6.34 -27.48
N TYR A 12 1.03 5.50 -27.41
CA TYR A 12 1.16 4.38 -26.46
C TYR A 12 2.47 4.51 -25.71
N ILE A 13 2.41 4.29 -24.40
CA ILE A 13 3.56 4.41 -23.51
C ILE A 13 3.84 3.05 -22.86
N ALA A 14 5.07 2.59 -23.00
CA ALA A 14 5.53 1.37 -22.33
C ALA A 14 6.34 1.71 -21.08
N THR A 15 6.07 1.02 -19.98
CA THR A 15 6.94 1.00 -18.80
C THR A 15 7.59 -0.36 -18.67
N MET A 16 8.91 -0.40 -18.45
CA MET A 16 9.66 -1.65 -18.35
C MET A 16 10.90 -1.44 -17.46
N ASP A 17 11.23 -2.45 -16.64
CA ASP A 17 12.49 -2.46 -15.90
C ASP A 17 13.67 -2.81 -16.81
N VAL A 18 14.83 -2.21 -16.54
CA VAL A 18 16.05 -2.39 -17.37
C VAL A 18 16.86 -3.66 -17.02
N ASP A 19 16.39 -4.48 -16.08
CA ASP A 19 17.08 -5.69 -15.60
C ASP A 19 16.87 -6.92 -16.50
N LEU A 20 16.20 -6.76 -17.64
CA LEU A 20 15.87 -7.78 -18.64
C LEU A 20 15.03 -8.97 -18.10
N GLN A 21 14.42 -8.83 -16.95
CA GLN A 21 13.42 -9.79 -16.48
C GLN A 21 12.12 -9.71 -17.29
N HIS A 22 11.93 -8.62 -18.01
CA HIS A 22 10.79 -8.36 -18.87
C HIS A 22 11.22 -8.50 -20.35
N PRO A 23 10.72 -9.50 -21.09
CA PRO A 23 11.12 -9.69 -22.48
C PRO A 23 10.57 -8.59 -23.39
N PRO A 24 11.42 -7.78 -24.05
CA PRO A 24 10.96 -6.73 -24.96
C PRO A 24 10.15 -7.27 -26.15
N ALA A 25 10.35 -8.54 -26.48
CA ALA A 25 9.62 -9.23 -27.54
C ALA A 25 8.09 -9.30 -27.32
N LEU A 26 7.61 -9.03 -26.11
CA LEU A 26 6.16 -8.94 -25.82
C LEU A 26 5.53 -7.61 -26.29
N LEU A 27 6.31 -6.55 -26.49
CA LEU A 27 5.78 -5.25 -26.89
C LEU A 27 4.95 -5.28 -28.18
N PRO A 28 5.39 -5.95 -29.26
CA PRO A 28 4.57 -6.08 -30.48
C PRO A 28 3.24 -6.79 -30.21
N THR A 29 3.23 -7.82 -29.37
CA THR A 29 2.01 -8.56 -29.01
C THR A 29 1.06 -7.66 -28.20
N MET A 30 1.58 -6.89 -27.25
CA MET A 30 0.79 -5.92 -26.46
C MET A 30 0.19 -4.84 -27.35
N TRP A 31 0.98 -4.32 -28.30
CA TRP A 31 0.54 -3.28 -29.22
C TRP A 31 -0.55 -3.80 -30.17
N ASN A 32 -0.37 -4.98 -30.78
CA ASN A 32 -1.38 -5.60 -31.64
C ASN A 32 -2.69 -5.81 -30.88
N PHE A 33 -2.63 -6.29 -29.64
CA PHE A 33 -3.80 -6.48 -28.81
C PHE A 33 -4.56 -5.17 -28.59
N LEU A 34 -3.88 -4.08 -28.22
CA LEU A 34 -4.52 -2.78 -28.00
C LEU A 34 -5.06 -2.17 -29.31
N HIS A 35 -4.45 -2.52 -30.43
CA HIS A 35 -4.93 -2.05 -31.73
C HIS A 35 -6.20 -2.78 -32.18
N GLU A 36 -6.29 -4.07 -31.91
CA GLU A 36 -7.45 -4.92 -32.24
C GLU A 36 -8.61 -4.75 -31.24
N HIS A 37 -8.31 -4.48 -29.97
CA HIS A 37 -9.26 -4.41 -28.86
C HIS A 37 -9.31 -3.01 -28.25
N ARG A 38 -10.01 -2.10 -28.93
CA ARG A 38 -10.10 -0.67 -28.55
C ARG A 38 -10.81 -0.41 -27.22
N GLU A 39 -11.49 -1.40 -26.65
CA GLU A 39 -12.12 -1.34 -25.33
C GLU A 39 -11.13 -1.50 -24.17
N TYR A 40 -9.85 -1.86 -24.46
CA TYR A 40 -8.76 -1.92 -23.49
C TYR A 40 -7.84 -0.73 -23.64
N ASP A 41 -7.41 -0.18 -22.50
CA ASP A 41 -6.46 0.94 -22.43
C ASP A 41 -5.06 0.51 -22.02
N CYS A 42 -4.91 -0.72 -21.51
CA CYS A 42 -3.65 -1.22 -21.00
C CYS A 42 -3.50 -2.73 -21.23
N VAL A 43 -2.28 -3.14 -21.58
CA VAL A 43 -1.83 -4.53 -21.48
C VAL A 43 -0.69 -4.57 -20.51
N ALA A 44 -0.82 -5.34 -19.44
CA ALA A 44 0.17 -5.48 -18.39
C ALA A 44 0.59 -6.92 -18.18
N THR A 45 1.78 -7.14 -17.66
CA THR A 45 2.27 -8.49 -17.34
C THR A 45 1.95 -8.85 -15.90
N ARG A 46 1.65 -10.13 -15.69
CA ARG A 46 1.40 -10.72 -14.39
C ARG A 46 2.27 -11.94 -14.20
N ARG A 47 3.03 -12.00 -13.12
CA ARG A 47 3.82 -13.17 -12.75
C ARG A 47 2.89 -14.30 -12.28
N ILE A 48 3.01 -15.48 -12.87
CA ILE A 48 2.20 -16.65 -12.51
C ILE A 48 2.91 -17.59 -11.54
N SER A 49 4.24 -17.55 -11.45
CA SER A 49 5.00 -18.40 -10.54
C SER A 49 5.92 -17.58 -9.64
N ARG A 50 6.11 -18.09 -8.42
CA ARG A 50 7.07 -17.54 -7.43
C ARG A 50 8.23 -18.51 -7.23
N THR A 51 8.54 -19.32 -8.24
CA THR A 51 9.64 -20.27 -8.21
C THR A 51 10.95 -19.53 -7.98
N GLY A 52 11.74 -20.00 -6.99
CA GLY A 52 13.01 -19.37 -6.59
C GLY A 52 12.87 -18.31 -5.47
N GLU A 53 11.65 -17.95 -5.02
CA GLU A 53 11.50 -17.06 -3.87
C GLU A 53 11.48 -17.84 -2.54
N PRO A 54 12.06 -17.28 -1.45
CA PRO A 54 11.92 -17.85 -0.11
C PRO A 54 10.44 -17.99 0.28
N LYS A 55 10.06 -19.17 0.82
CA LYS A 55 8.67 -19.48 1.20
C LYS A 55 8.05 -18.45 2.16
N ILE A 56 8.86 -17.95 3.10
CA ILE A 56 8.44 -16.90 4.05
C ILE A 56 8.06 -15.62 3.32
N ARG A 57 8.86 -15.17 2.36
CA ARG A 57 8.57 -13.97 1.57
C ARG A 57 7.30 -14.13 0.74
N SER A 58 7.11 -15.29 0.13
CA SER A 58 5.91 -15.61 -0.66
C SER A 58 4.66 -15.62 0.22
N PHE A 59 4.75 -16.16 1.45
CA PHE A 59 3.64 -16.14 2.42
C PHE A 59 3.24 -14.72 2.81
N PHE A 60 4.19 -13.88 3.21
CA PHE A 60 3.90 -12.48 3.58
C PHE A 60 3.38 -11.67 2.39
N ALA A 61 3.87 -11.92 1.18
CA ALA A 61 3.34 -11.26 0.01
C ALA A 61 1.88 -11.64 -0.27
N LYS A 62 1.51 -12.92 -0.16
CA LYS A 62 0.11 -13.35 -0.29
C LYS A 62 -0.79 -12.73 0.76
N LEU A 63 -0.34 -12.75 2.03
CA LEU A 63 -1.07 -12.12 3.12
C LEU A 63 -1.29 -10.61 2.88
N PHE A 64 -0.26 -9.93 2.40
CA PHE A 64 -0.36 -8.51 2.03
C PHE A 64 -1.41 -8.27 0.95
N TYR A 65 -1.39 -9.04 -0.16
CA TYR A 65 -2.37 -8.87 -1.24
C TYR A 65 -3.80 -9.22 -0.79
N GLN A 66 -3.98 -10.24 0.03
CA GLN A 66 -5.28 -10.53 0.62
C GLN A 66 -5.76 -9.37 1.49
N LEU A 67 -4.91 -8.93 2.43
CA LEU A 67 -5.27 -7.86 3.36
C LEU A 67 -5.60 -6.55 2.64
N ILE A 68 -4.78 -6.14 1.66
CA ILE A 68 -5.02 -4.88 0.95
C ILE A 68 -6.27 -4.95 0.09
N ASN A 69 -6.58 -6.08 -0.54
CA ASN A 69 -7.77 -6.24 -1.35
C ASN A 69 -9.04 -6.34 -0.51
N ASP A 70 -8.95 -6.92 0.71
CA ASP A 70 -10.08 -6.97 1.64
C ASP A 70 -10.36 -5.60 2.29
N LEU A 71 -9.32 -4.77 2.42
CA LEU A 71 -9.39 -3.49 3.13
C LEU A 71 -9.45 -2.25 2.21
N SER A 72 -9.24 -2.40 0.91
CA SER A 72 -9.18 -1.31 -0.07
C SER A 72 -10.31 -1.43 -1.08
N ASP A 73 -10.86 -0.30 -1.49
CA ASP A 73 -11.81 -0.24 -2.61
C ASP A 73 -11.14 -0.48 -3.98
N THR A 74 -9.79 -0.55 -4.00
CA THR A 74 -9.00 -0.75 -5.22
C THR A 74 -8.41 -2.15 -5.25
N GLU A 75 -8.80 -2.97 -6.22
CA GLU A 75 -8.27 -4.31 -6.41
C GLU A 75 -6.83 -4.26 -6.93
N ILE A 76 -5.88 -4.76 -6.14
CA ILE A 76 -4.46 -4.87 -6.53
C ILE A 76 -4.17 -6.30 -6.95
N VAL A 77 -3.87 -6.50 -8.23
CA VAL A 77 -3.65 -7.83 -8.80
C VAL A 77 -2.35 -8.44 -8.26
N ASP A 78 -2.45 -9.62 -7.63
CA ASP A 78 -1.26 -10.36 -7.17
C ASP A 78 -0.38 -10.77 -8.34
N GLY A 79 0.92 -10.51 -8.21
CA GLY A 79 1.90 -10.77 -9.27
C GLY A 79 1.94 -9.70 -10.36
N ALA A 80 1.12 -8.63 -10.28
CA ALA A 80 1.20 -7.51 -11.21
C ALA A 80 2.62 -6.93 -11.25
N GLN A 81 3.12 -6.71 -12.46
CA GLN A 81 4.42 -6.10 -12.71
C GLN A 81 4.27 -4.71 -13.31
N ASP A 82 5.36 -3.94 -13.26
CA ASP A 82 5.39 -2.60 -13.83
C ASP A 82 5.57 -2.62 -15.37
N TYR A 83 5.84 -3.82 -15.94
CA TYR A 83 5.91 -4.01 -17.39
C TYR A 83 4.54 -3.99 -18.02
N ARG A 84 4.25 -2.91 -18.71
CA ARG A 84 2.95 -2.66 -19.37
C ARG A 84 3.07 -1.72 -20.55
N LEU A 85 2.12 -1.84 -21.47
CA LEU A 85 1.86 -0.89 -22.55
C LEU A 85 0.49 -0.27 -22.30
N MET A 86 0.40 1.04 -22.27
CA MET A 86 -0.83 1.79 -21.97
C MET A 86 -1.12 2.87 -23.03
N SER A 87 -2.39 3.20 -23.18
CA SER A 87 -2.82 4.32 -24.02
C SER A 87 -2.35 5.67 -23.43
N ARG A 88 -2.21 6.68 -24.28
CA ARG A 88 -1.94 8.06 -23.87
C ARG A 88 -2.95 8.52 -22.82
N LYS A 89 -4.23 8.26 -23.04
CA LYS A 89 -5.31 8.62 -22.11
C LYS A 89 -5.09 8.09 -20.70
N MET A 90 -4.66 6.82 -20.55
CA MET A 90 -4.36 6.24 -19.25
C MET A 90 -3.10 6.87 -18.63
N ALA A 91 -2.06 7.11 -19.45
CA ALA A 91 -0.83 7.73 -18.96
C ALA A 91 -1.06 9.16 -18.47
N ASP A 92 -1.86 9.95 -19.19
CA ASP A 92 -2.22 11.32 -18.81
C ASP A 92 -3.04 11.32 -17.49
N ALA A 93 -3.97 10.38 -17.32
CA ALA A 93 -4.70 10.23 -16.07
C ALA A 93 -3.77 9.93 -14.89
N ILE A 94 -2.77 9.05 -15.08
CA ILE A 94 -1.77 8.72 -14.06
C ILE A 94 -0.85 9.90 -13.75
N VAL A 95 -0.52 10.72 -14.75
CA VAL A 95 0.33 11.91 -14.59
C VAL A 95 -0.42 13.03 -13.89
N THR A 96 -1.72 13.18 -14.16
CA THR A 96 -2.59 14.17 -13.51
C THR A 96 -2.70 13.92 -12.01
N ASP A 97 -2.64 12.66 -11.59
CA ASP A 97 -2.56 12.29 -10.18
C ASP A 97 -1.15 12.57 -9.65
N SER A 98 -1.01 13.67 -8.91
CA SER A 98 0.26 14.21 -8.43
C SER A 98 0.60 13.81 -6.99
N GLU A 99 0.08 12.70 -6.48
CA GLU A 99 0.40 12.22 -5.14
C GLU A 99 1.91 12.10 -4.89
N TYR A 100 2.36 12.62 -3.75
CA TYR A 100 3.77 12.54 -3.36
C TYR A 100 4.18 11.10 -3.02
N ASN A 101 3.33 10.37 -2.29
CA ASN A 101 3.55 8.98 -1.90
C ASN A 101 2.94 8.00 -2.92
N ARG A 102 3.57 7.88 -4.07
CA ARG A 102 3.08 7.05 -5.17
C ARG A 102 3.33 5.57 -4.92
N PHE A 103 2.28 4.80 -4.71
CA PHE A 103 2.31 3.35 -4.75
C PHE A 103 1.85 2.87 -6.14
N SER A 104 2.80 2.67 -7.04
CA SER A 104 2.56 2.44 -8.48
C SER A 104 1.50 1.38 -8.76
N LYS A 105 1.55 0.24 -8.08
CA LYS A 105 0.59 -0.86 -8.29
C LYS A 105 -0.84 -0.48 -7.95
N GLY A 106 -1.02 0.35 -6.94
CA GLY A 106 -2.34 0.89 -6.58
C GLY A 106 -2.83 1.92 -7.58
N ILE A 107 -1.99 2.86 -8.00
CA ILE A 107 -2.36 3.92 -8.96
C ILE A 107 -2.86 3.31 -10.27
N PHE A 108 -2.19 2.30 -10.81
CA PHE A 108 -2.59 1.64 -12.05
C PHE A 108 -3.95 0.95 -11.96
N SER A 109 -4.33 0.46 -10.79
CA SER A 109 -5.66 -0.12 -10.56
C SER A 109 -6.69 0.96 -10.26
N TRP A 110 -6.31 1.99 -9.48
CA TRP A 110 -7.20 3.05 -9.02
C TRP A 110 -7.75 3.91 -10.16
N VAL A 111 -6.94 4.18 -11.20
CA VAL A 111 -7.41 4.95 -12.37
C VAL A 111 -8.52 4.26 -13.17
N GLY A 112 -8.82 2.98 -12.90
CA GLY A 112 -10.02 2.28 -13.38
C GLY A 112 -10.04 1.92 -14.87
N PHE A 113 -8.93 2.02 -15.59
CA PHE A 113 -8.84 1.67 -17.00
C PHE A 113 -8.82 0.15 -17.23
N ARG A 114 -9.43 -0.31 -18.31
CA ARG A 114 -9.49 -1.73 -18.63
C ARG A 114 -8.11 -2.27 -19.00
N THR A 115 -7.63 -3.22 -18.19
CA THR A 115 -6.29 -3.81 -18.34
C THR A 115 -6.40 -5.29 -18.73
N LYS A 116 -5.72 -5.69 -19.81
CA LYS A 116 -5.48 -7.10 -20.16
C LYS A 116 -4.22 -7.58 -19.47
N TRP A 117 -4.31 -8.73 -18.81
CA TRP A 117 -3.17 -9.34 -18.12
C TRP A 117 -2.58 -10.46 -18.96
N ILE A 118 -1.27 -10.36 -19.26
CA ILE A 118 -0.49 -11.42 -19.90
C ILE A 118 0.30 -12.15 -18.82
N PRO A 119 0.08 -13.46 -18.65
CA PRO A 119 0.86 -14.27 -17.73
C PRO A 119 2.29 -14.42 -18.23
N ILE A 120 3.28 -14.15 -17.37
CA ILE A 120 4.69 -14.38 -17.64
C ILE A 120 5.34 -15.22 -16.55
N GLU A 121 6.29 -16.05 -16.93
CA GLU A 121 7.12 -16.79 -15.99
C GLU A 121 8.17 -15.88 -15.37
N ASN A 122 8.64 -16.28 -14.18
CA ASN A 122 9.71 -15.56 -13.51
C ASN A 122 11.04 -15.85 -14.20
N VAL A 123 11.63 -14.84 -14.81
CA VAL A 123 12.97 -14.94 -15.40
C VAL A 123 13.99 -14.43 -14.37
N GLU A 124 15.09 -15.16 -14.22
CA GLU A 124 16.18 -14.71 -13.36
C GLU A 124 16.83 -13.45 -13.92
N ARG A 125 17.31 -12.59 -13.05
CA ARG A 125 18.00 -11.36 -13.43
C ARG A 125 19.31 -11.69 -14.16
N CYS A 126 19.54 -11.02 -15.26
CA CYS A 126 20.80 -11.16 -16.00
C CYS A 126 22.01 -10.64 -15.22
N ALA A 127 21.82 -9.67 -14.29
CA ALA A 127 22.85 -9.11 -13.45
C ALA A 127 22.29 -8.44 -12.18
N GLY A 128 23.12 -8.40 -11.13
CA GLY A 128 22.80 -7.71 -9.87
C GLY A 128 22.04 -8.56 -8.85
N THR A 129 21.99 -8.07 -7.61
CA THR A 129 21.27 -8.67 -6.50
C THR A 129 20.12 -7.77 -6.06
N SER A 130 19.05 -8.37 -5.52
CA SER A 130 17.94 -7.60 -4.99
C SER A 130 18.38 -6.74 -3.81
N LYS A 131 18.19 -5.43 -3.89
CA LYS A 131 18.46 -4.45 -2.80
C LYS A 131 17.31 -4.41 -1.77
N TRP A 132 16.27 -5.21 -1.94
CA TRP A 132 15.11 -5.23 -1.08
C TRP A 132 15.33 -6.18 0.10
N SER A 133 15.57 -5.61 1.28
CA SER A 133 15.55 -6.35 2.55
C SER A 133 14.12 -6.60 3.02
N PHE A 134 13.93 -7.56 3.94
CA PHE A 134 12.63 -7.84 4.56
C PHE A 134 11.99 -6.58 5.18
N TRP A 135 12.76 -5.78 5.92
CA TRP A 135 12.28 -4.54 6.54
C TRP A 135 11.86 -3.48 5.54
N LYS A 136 12.55 -3.37 4.40
CA LYS A 136 12.14 -2.46 3.32
C LYS A 136 10.82 -2.89 2.69
N LEU A 137 10.64 -4.19 2.46
CA LEU A 137 9.38 -4.74 1.93
C LEU A 137 8.23 -4.55 2.91
N PHE A 138 8.46 -4.81 4.20
CA PHE A 138 7.47 -4.61 5.24
C PHE A 138 7.02 -3.15 5.33
N ARG A 139 7.98 -2.21 5.37
CA ARG A 139 7.67 -0.78 5.37
C ARG A 139 6.89 -0.37 4.11
N TYR A 140 7.31 -0.83 2.94
CA TYR A 140 6.62 -0.56 1.68
C TYR A 140 5.19 -1.11 1.68
N SER A 141 4.96 -2.26 2.29
CA SER A 141 3.62 -2.84 2.45
C SER A 141 2.73 -1.99 3.36
N ILE A 142 3.26 -1.50 4.49
CA ILE A 142 2.53 -0.56 5.37
C ILE A 142 2.21 0.73 4.62
N GLU A 143 3.17 1.29 3.89
CA GLU A 143 2.96 2.50 3.09
C GLU A 143 1.86 2.30 2.03
N GLY A 144 1.80 1.12 1.41
CA GLY A 144 0.74 0.75 0.47
C GLY A 144 -0.65 0.66 1.14
N ILE A 145 -0.75 0.00 2.29
CA ILE A 145 -2.00 -0.08 3.06
C ILE A 145 -2.48 1.32 3.44
N LEU A 146 -1.61 2.16 4.01
CA LEU A 146 -1.95 3.51 4.43
C LEU A 146 -2.31 4.45 3.27
N ALA A 147 -1.89 4.14 2.04
CA ALA A 147 -2.21 4.94 0.86
C ALA A 147 -3.62 4.65 0.33
N TYR A 148 -4.09 3.39 0.44
CA TYR A 148 -5.34 2.95 -0.20
C TYR A 148 -6.43 2.49 0.76
N THR A 149 -6.25 2.67 2.08
CA THR A 149 -7.29 2.34 3.07
C THR A 149 -7.22 3.23 4.30
N THR A 150 -8.39 3.56 4.84
CA THR A 150 -8.55 4.28 6.11
C THR A 150 -8.87 3.34 7.27
N ILE A 151 -8.97 2.05 7.02
CA ILE A 151 -9.35 1.04 8.02
C ILE A 151 -8.47 1.05 9.28
N PRO A 152 -7.13 1.24 9.22
CA PRO A 152 -6.32 1.37 10.45
C PRO A 152 -6.79 2.48 11.40
N ILE A 153 -7.32 3.60 10.86
CA ILE A 153 -7.91 4.67 11.66
C ILE A 153 -9.21 4.20 12.33
N TYR A 154 -10.08 3.54 11.56
CA TYR A 154 -11.35 3.01 12.09
C TYR A 154 -11.11 1.95 13.16
N ILE A 155 -10.17 1.02 12.95
CA ILE A 155 -9.80 0.01 13.95
C ILE A 155 -9.31 0.69 15.23
N SER A 156 -8.42 1.68 15.12
CA SER A 156 -7.93 2.46 16.26
C SER A 156 -9.08 3.12 17.02
N SER A 157 -10.04 3.72 16.31
CA SER A 157 -11.21 4.38 16.90
C SER A 157 -12.15 3.38 17.60
N ILE A 158 -12.40 2.22 16.99
CA ILE A 158 -13.23 1.15 17.56
C ILE A 158 -12.59 0.59 18.83
N ILE A 159 -11.27 0.33 18.82
CA ILE A 159 -10.53 -0.13 19.99
C ILE A 159 -10.65 0.92 21.11
N GLY A 160 -10.46 2.20 20.80
CA GLY A 160 -10.63 3.29 21.77
C GLY A 160 -12.04 3.33 22.37
N LEU A 161 -13.07 3.16 21.57
CA LEU A 161 -14.47 3.14 22.02
C LEU A 161 -14.75 1.94 22.94
N ILE A 162 -14.28 0.74 22.57
CA ILE A 162 -14.43 -0.47 23.38
C ILE A 162 -13.73 -0.29 24.75
N MET A 163 -12.50 0.22 24.73
CA MET A 163 -11.73 0.46 25.96
C MET A 163 -12.37 1.53 26.84
N CYS A 164 -12.95 2.56 26.25
CA CYS A 164 -13.73 3.57 26.99
C CYS A 164 -14.94 2.92 27.69
N GLY A 165 -15.69 2.06 26.99
CA GLY A 165 -16.82 1.31 27.57
C GLY A 165 -16.39 0.39 28.71
N ILE A 166 -15.30 -0.37 28.54
CA ILE A 166 -14.74 -1.25 29.59
C ILE A 166 -14.30 -0.40 30.80
N SER A 167 -13.60 0.69 30.58
CA SER A 167 -13.14 1.58 31.67
C SER A 167 -14.31 2.20 32.42
N PHE A 168 -15.39 2.59 31.74
CA PHE A 168 -16.60 3.12 32.36
C PHE A 168 -17.30 2.06 33.24
N LEU A 169 -17.42 0.82 32.74
CA LEU A 169 -17.99 -0.28 33.53
C LEU A 169 -17.11 -0.63 34.74
N ALA A 170 -15.81 -0.64 34.58
CA ALA A 170 -14.87 -0.86 35.68
C ALA A 170 -14.95 0.24 36.74
N LEU A 171 -15.04 1.51 36.34
CA LEU A 171 -15.24 2.64 37.23
C LEU A 171 -16.53 2.47 38.04
N LEU A 172 -17.65 2.18 37.36
CA LEU A 172 -18.94 1.97 38.01
C LEU A 172 -18.88 0.83 39.02
N PHE A 173 -18.25 -0.29 38.66
CA PHE A 173 -18.05 -1.45 39.55
C PHE A 173 -17.23 -1.05 40.80
N ILE A 174 -16.11 -0.32 40.66
CA ILE A 174 -15.25 0.10 41.74
C ILE A 174 -16.03 1.02 42.70
N VAL A 175 -16.76 2.01 42.16
CA VAL A 175 -17.56 2.94 42.98
C VAL A 175 -18.62 2.18 43.76
N ILE A 176 -19.41 1.30 43.14
CA ILE A 176 -20.45 0.53 43.82
C ILE A 176 -19.83 -0.37 44.91
N ARG A 177 -18.71 -1.05 44.60
CA ARG A 177 -18.01 -1.88 45.58
C ARG A 177 -17.50 -1.08 46.77
N ALA A 178 -16.89 0.08 46.52
CA ALA A 178 -16.37 0.96 47.58
C ALA A 178 -17.52 1.46 48.51
N MET A 179 -18.68 1.77 47.94
CA MET A 179 -19.86 2.21 48.71
C MET A 179 -20.45 1.09 49.57
N LEU A 180 -20.41 -0.17 49.11
CA LEU A 180 -21.04 -1.31 49.78
C LEU A 180 -20.12 -1.98 50.80
N PHE A 181 -18.80 -2.06 50.56
CA PHE A 181 -17.84 -2.86 51.32
C PHE A 181 -16.69 -2.07 51.94
N GLY A 182 -16.61 -0.78 51.68
CA GLY A 182 -15.45 0.05 52.09
C GLY A 182 -14.23 -0.21 51.18
N ASP A 183 -13.20 0.60 51.33
CA ASP A 183 -11.99 0.54 50.49
C ASP A 183 -10.75 0.15 51.31
N PRO A 184 -10.29 -1.10 51.29
CA PRO A 184 -8.97 -1.44 51.82
C PRO A 184 -7.92 -1.07 50.77
N VAL A 185 -6.96 -0.20 51.11
CA VAL A 185 -5.91 0.39 50.26
C VAL A 185 -4.94 -0.60 49.59
N ALA A 186 -5.42 -1.73 49.08
CA ALA A 186 -4.65 -2.80 48.47
C ALA A 186 -4.78 -2.81 46.94
N GLY A 187 -4.62 -1.68 46.25
CA GLY A 187 -4.84 -1.63 44.78
C GLY A 187 -3.71 -1.01 43.97
N TRP A 188 -2.58 -0.61 44.56
CA TRP A 188 -1.54 0.13 43.88
C TRP A 188 -0.95 -0.58 42.62
N PRO A 189 -0.59 -1.91 42.65
CA PRO A 189 -0.09 -2.58 41.47
C PRO A 189 -1.11 -2.68 40.34
N SER A 190 -2.38 -2.89 40.68
CA SER A 190 -3.48 -2.95 39.71
C SER A 190 -3.72 -1.60 39.05
N LEU A 191 -3.69 -0.52 39.82
CA LEU A 191 -3.85 0.85 39.31
C LEU A 191 -2.73 1.21 38.32
N VAL A 192 -1.47 0.97 38.68
CA VAL A 192 -0.32 1.23 37.83
C VAL A 192 -0.39 0.42 36.54
N SER A 193 -0.75 -0.88 36.61
CA SER A 193 -0.90 -1.75 35.46
C SER A 193 -1.97 -1.23 34.50
N ILE A 194 -3.13 -0.83 35.02
CA ILE A 194 -4.23 -0.31 34.21
C ILE A 194 -3.83 1.01 33.55
N ILE A 195 -3.24 1.94 34.28
CA ILE A 195 -2.81 3.25 33.75
C ILE A 195 -1.75 3.06 32.66
N THR A 196 -0.76 2.19 32.87
CA THR A 196 0.29 1.92 31.90
C THR A 196 -0.28 1.28 30.63
N PHE A 197 -1.20 0.32 30.77
CA PHE A 197 -1.87 -0.33 29.64
C PHE A 197 -2.70 0.67 28.82
N LEU A 198 -3.53 1.47 29.48
CA LEU A 198 -4.35 2.50 28.82
C LEU A 198 -3.48 3.56 28.17
N GLY A 199 -2.41 4.01 28.85
CA GLY A 199 -1.44 4.94 28.30
C GLY A 199 -0.77 4.40 27.03
N GLY A 200 -0.34 3.15 27.05
CA GLY A 200 0.22 2.46 25.89
C GLY A 200 -0.76 2.36 24.72
N LEU A 201 -2.02 2.06 25.00
CA LEU A 201 -3.07 1.99 24.00
C LEU A 201 -3.37 3.36 23.36
N ILE A 202 -3.44 4.42 24.18
CA ILE A 202 -3.60 5.80 23.69
C ILE A 202 -2.44 6.17 22.76
N LEU A 203 -1.20 5.90 23.17
CA LEU A 203 -0.01 6.18 22.36
C LEU A 203 -0.01 5.39 21.05
N LEU A 204 -0.49 4.13 21.04
CA LEU A 204 -0.65 3.35 19.83
C LEU A 204 -1.66 4.00 18.87
N CYS A 205 -2.83 4.39 19.37
CA CYS A 205 -3.85 5.06 18.57
C CYS A 205 -3.35 6.40 18.01
N MET A 206 -2.67 7.19 18.82
CA MET A 206 -2.03 8.45 18.39
C MET A 206 -0.95 8.19 17.34
N GLY A 207 -0.18 7.11 17.46
CA GLY A 207 0.81 6.71 16.47
C GLY A 207 0.19 6.40 15.11
N VAL A 208 -0.92 5.66 15.07
CA VAL A 208 -1.68 5.40 13.82
C VAL A 208 -2.16 6.71 13.20
N MET A 209 -2.80 7.58 13.98
CA MET A 209 -3.22 8.91 13.50
C MET A 209 -2.05 9.73 12.97
N GLY A 210 -0.91 9.71 13.67
CA GLY A 210 0.32 10.41 13.28
C GLY A 210 0.84 9.99 11.91
N LEU A 211 0.71 8.71 11.54
CA LEU A 211 1.09 8.23 10.20
C LEU A 211 0.24 8.86 9.09
N TYR A 212 -1.06 9.02 9.29
CA TYR A 212 -1.94 9.67 8.31
C TYR A 212 -1.71 11.17 8.26
N ILE A 213 -1.54 11.83 9.41
CA ILE A 213 -1.19 13.26 9.48
C ILE A 213 0.14 13.53 8.75
N ALA A 214 1.13 12.65 8.92
CA ALA A 214 2.39 12.76 8.19
C ALA A 214 2.22 12.66 6.66
N LYS A 215 1.31 11.81 6.17
CA LYS A 215 0.99 11.73 4.74
C LYS A 215 0.28 13.00 4.25
N ILE A 216 -0.73 13.48 4.97
CA ILE A 216 -1.41 14.75 4.67
C ILE A 216 -0.40 15.89 4.62
N TYR A 217 0.53 15.96 5.57
CA TYR A 217 1.57 16.99 5.60
C TYR A 217 2.49 16.94 4.36
N LEU A 218 2.83 15.75 3.86
CA LEU A 218 3.62 15.62 2.64
C LEU A 218 2.85 16.08 1.40
N GLU A 219 1.56 15.77 1.31
CA GLU A 219 0.70 16.19 0.21
C GLU A 219 0.47 17.72 0.22
N THR A 220 0.21 18.31 1.38
CA THR A 220 -0.03 19.76 1.51
C THR A 220 1.18 20.61 1.20
N LYS A 221 2.39 20.05 1.25
CA LYS A 221 3.62 20.77 0.86
C LYS A 221 3.74 21.02 -0.64
N HIS A 222 3.03 20.26 -1.48
CA HIS A 222 3.12 20.35 -2.95
C HIS A 222 4.56 20.39 -3.49
N ARG A 223 5.48 19.65 -2.86
CA ARG A 223 6.86 19.58 -3.33
C ARG A 223 6.91 18.83 -4.64
N GLN A 224 7.77 19.30 -5.55
CA GLN A 224 8.03 18.57 -6.80
C GLN A 224 8.53 17.16 -6.50
N ILE A 225 7.93 16.16 -7.17
CA ILE A 225 8.26 14.74 -7.01
C ILE A 225 9.67 14.46 -7.55
N TYR A 226 10.10 15.22 -8.57
CA TYR A 226 11.43 15.14 -9.17
C TYR A 226 11.86 16.51 -9.70
N ILE A 227 13.17 16.66 -9.89
CA ILE A 227 13.79 17.83 -10.52
C ILE A 227 14.62 17.31 -11.68
N VAL A 228 14.36 17.83 -12.90
CA VAL A 228 15.13 17.50 -14.10
C VAL A 228 16.46 18.24 -14.04
N ARG A 229 17.57 17.51 -14.17
CA ARG A 229 18.91 18.10 -14.24
C ARG A 229 19.31 18.40 -15.68
N GLU A 230 19.02 17.49 -16.59
CA GLU A 230 19.35 17.58 -18.02
C GLU A 230 18.26 16.85 -18.81
N GLU A 231 17.78 17.46 -19.88
CA GLU A 231 16.95 16.82 -20.91
C GLU A 231 17.83 16.51 -22.12
N ARG A 232 17.81 15.27 -22.60
CA ARG A 232 18.54 14.83 -23.80
C ARG A 232 17.58 14.23 -24.80
#